data_33b8f290f1d6bcb567c4fe1184f43e49
#
_entry.id   33b8f290f1d6bcb567c4fe1184f43e49
#
_cell.length_a   1.000
_cell.length_b   1.000
_cell.length_c   1.000
_cell.angle_alpha   90.00
_cell.angle_beta   90.00
_cell.angle_gamma   90.00
#
_symmetry.space_group_name_H-M   'P 1'
#
loop_
_entity.id
_entity.type
_entity.pdbx_description
1 polymer ?
#
loop_
_entity_poly.entity_id
_entity_poly.type
_entity_poly.pdbx_seq_one_letter_code
_entity_poly.pdbx_strand_id
1 'polypeptide(L)'
;MGKAMVVFKVFCDPENLDSVDKALRALKEGDFKDLKREPIGFGIEVIRVGYVIPDKVDGAMTNLEEAVKKVPGVNNAEVEMATLIG
;
A
#
# COMPACT_ATOMS: atom_id res chain seq x y z
N MET A 1 4.01 3.62 23.15
CA MET A 1 4.61 3.72 21.82
C MET A 1 3.54 3.66 20.76
N GLY A 2 3.50 4.64 19.91
CA GLY A 2 2.45 4.75 18.93
C GLY A 2 2.75 4.03 17.64
N LYS A 3 1.70 3.67 16.96
CA LYS A 3 1.77 3.12 15.62
C LYS A 3 0.85 3.92 14.72
N ALA A 4 1.09 3.86 13.43
CA ALA A 4 0.24 4.51 12.44
C ALA A 4 -0.26 3.47 11.44
N MET A 5 -1.53 3.56 11.14
CA MET A 5 -2.14 2.79 10.07
C MET A 5 -2.12 3.64 8.81
N VAL A 6 -1.54 3.12 7.75
CA VAL A 6 -1.44 3.86 6.48
C VAL A 6 -2.13 3.04 5.41
N VAL A 7 -3.05 3.67 4.70
CA VAL A 7 -3.75 3.02 3.57
C VAL A 7 -3.29 3.68 2.28
N PHE A 8 -2.81 2.87 1.35
CA PHE A 8 -2.40 3.30 0.03
C PHE A 8 -3.43 2.92 -1.00
N LYS A 9 -3.61 3.78 -1.96
CA LYS A 9 -4.41 3.51 -3.14
C LYS A 9 -3.43 3.28 -4.29
N VAL A 10 -3.41 2.05 -4.80
CA VAL A 10 -2.41 1.62 -5.77
C VAL A 10 -3.08 1.36 -7.12
N PHE A 11 -2.50 1.95 -8.16
CA PHE A 11 -2.98 1.80 -9.53
C PHE A 11 -2.01 0.95 -10.34
N CYS A 12 -2.53 -0.06 -11.01
CA CYS A 12 -1.74 -0.90 -11.89
C CYS A 12 -2.61 -1.42 -13.03
N ASP A 13 -1.97 -1.93 -14.08
CA ASP A 13 -2.71 -2.51 -15.20
C ASP A 13 -3.39 -3.81 -14.75
N PRO A 14 -4.56 -4.13 -15.33
CA PRO A 14 -5.30 -5.34 -14.93
C PRO A 14 -4.48 -6.63 -15.03
N GLU A 15 -3.58 -6.72 -16.00
CA GLU A 15 -2.72 -7.88 -16.18
C GLU A 15 -1.70 -8.05 -15.07
N ASN A 16 -1.41 -7.00 -14.32
CA ASN A 16 -0.44 -7.00 -13.23
C ASN A 16 -1.07 -7.10 -11.84
N LEU A 17 -2.40 -7.13 -11.75
CA LEU A 17 -3.09 -7.13 -10.46
C LEU A 17 -2.63 -8.23 -9.52
N ASP A 18 -2.55 -9.47 -10.03
CA ASP A 18 -2.16 -10.59 -9.17
C ASP A 18 -0.73 -10.48 -8.68
N SER A 19 0.18 -10.08 -9.56
CA SER A 19 1.59 -9.97 -9.18
C SER A 19 1.82 -8.79 -8.24
N VAL A 20 1.14 -7.67 -8.45
CA VAL A 20 1.22 -6.51 -7.55
C VAL A 20 0.62 -6.85 -6.19
N ASP A 21 -0.53 -7.53 -6.17
CA ASP A 21 -1.18 -7.98 -4.95
C ASP A 21 -0.20 -8.80 -4.09
N LYS A 22 0.43 -9.80 -4.69
CA LYS A 22 1.39 -10.64 -3.97
C LYS A 22 2.58 -9.85 -3.44
N ALA A 23 3.11 -8.95 -4.26
CA ALA A 23 4.26 -8.15 -3.86
C ALA A 23 3.92 -7.21 -2.71
N LEU A 24 2.74 -6.59 -2.75
CA LEU A 24 2.30 -5.70 -1.68
C LEU A 24 2.14 -6.44 -0.35
N ARG A 25 1.66 -7.68 -0.40
CA ARG A 25 1.52 -8.49 0.81
C ARG A 25 2.86 -8.93 1.40
N ALA A 26 3.91 -8.92 0.58
CA ALA A 26 5.23 -9.39 0.97
C ALA A 26 6.18 -8.25 1.36
N LEU A 27 5.75 -6.99 1.30
CA LEU A 27 6.60 -5.87 1.67
C LEU A 27 6.98 -5.93 3.14
N LYS A 28 8.25 -5.66 3.42
CA LYS A 28 8.80 -5.69 4.78
C LYS A 28 8.92 -4.30 5.41
N GLU A 29 8.72 -3.26 4.62
CA GLU A 29 8.84 -1.87 5.08
C GLU A 29 7.66 -1.42 5.94
N GLY A 30 6.62 -2.23 5.99
CA GLY A 30 5.45 -2.01 6.83
C GLY A 30 4.84 -3.34 7.22
N ASP A 31 4.04 -3.33 8.28
CA ASP A 31 3.35 -4.52 8.75
C ASP A 31 2.01 -4.63 8.00
N PHE A 32 1.95 -5.54 7.06
CA PHE A 32 0.75 -5.72 6.23
C PHE A 32 -0.47 -6.08 7.07
N LYS A 33 -1.59 -5.38 6.84
CA LYS A 33 -2.84 -5.64 7.58
C LYS A 33 -3.98 -6.09 6.68
N ASP A 34 -4.22 -5.39 5.58
CA ASP A 34 -5.36 -5.72 4.74
C ASP A 34 -5.12 -5.25 3.32
N LEU A 35 -5.78 -5.90 2.39
CA LEU A 35 -5.73 -5.52 0.98
C LEU A 35 -7.09 -5.78 0.36
N LYS A 36 -7.61 -4.80 -0.35
CA LYS A 36 -8.88 -4.92 -1.06
C LYS A 36 -8.71 -4.45 -2.50
N ARG A 37 -9.42 -5.09 -3.40
CA ARG A 37 -9.49 -4.66 -4.79
C ARG A 37 -10.88 -4.09 -5.04
N GLU A 38 -10.93 -2.89 -5.62
CA GLU A 38 -12.20 -2.25 -5.94
C GLU A 38 -12.29 -1.96 -7.43
N PRO A 39 -13.34 -2.42 -8.12
CA PRO A 39 -13.54 -2.05 -9.51
C PRO A 39 -13.98 -0.61 -9.61
N ILE A 40 -13.35 0.14 -10.52
CA ILE A 40 -13.68 1.56 -10.74
C ILE A 40 -14.28 1.81 -12.12
N GLY A 41 -14.55 0.74 -12.87
CA GLY A 41 -15.15 0.83 -14.19
C GLY A 41 -14.18 0.46 -15.31
N PHE A 42 -14.71 0.13 -16.46
CA PHE A 42 -13.92 -0.21 -17.66
C PHE A 42 -12.92 -1.34 -17.44
N GLY A 43 -13.25 -2.28 -16.55
CA GLY A 43 -12.36 -3.40 -16.26
C GLY A 43 -11.13 -3.06 -15.45
N ILE A 44 -11.05 -1.84 -14.93
CA ILE A 44 -9.92 -1.37 -14.10
C ILE A 44 -10.26 -1.56 -12.64
N GLU A 45 -9.30 -2.06 -11.87
CA GLU A 45 -9.42 -2.19 -10.43
C GLU A 45 -8.33 -1.40 -9.72
N VAL A 46 -8.70 -0.85 -8.56
CA VAL A 46 -7.78 -0.16 -7.67
C VAL A 46 -7.50 -1.07 -6.48
N ILE A 47 -6.25 -1.13 -6.05
CA ILE A 47 -5.87 -1.88 -4.86
C ILE A 47 -5.76 -0.90 -3.69
N ARG A 48 -6.46 -1.19 -2.61
CA ARG A 48 -6.31 -0.48 -1.35
C ARG A 48 -5.60 -1.40 -0.38
N VAL A 49 -4.42 -1.00 0.06
CA VAL A 49 -3.60 -1.83 0.94
C VAL A 49 -3.26 -1.05 2.20
N GLY A 50 -3.45 -1.69 3.35
CA GLY A 50 -3.16 -1.08 4.65
C GLY A 50 -1.97 -1.71 5.32
N TYR A 51 -1.12 -0.86 5.89
CA TYR A 51 0.04 -1.28 6.67
C TYR A 51 0.07 -0.54 7.99
N VAL A 52 0.69 -1.16 8.98
CA VAL A 52 0.99 -0.50 10.25
C VAL A 52 2.48 -0.26 10.35
N ILE A 53 2.85 0.94 10.70
CA ILE A 53 4.26 1.34 10.89
C ILE A 53 4.41 2.03 12.23
N PRO A 54 5.63 2.02 12.82
CA PRO A 54 5.86 2.81 14.05
C PRO A 54 5.80 4.29 13.71
N ASP A 55 5.07 5.07 14.50
CA ASP A 55 4.87 6.50 14.23
C ASP A 55 6.08 7.36 14.59
N LYS A 56 6.98 6.84 15.42
CA LYS A 56 8.14 7.59 15.89
C LYS A 56 9.45 7.24 15.20
N VAL A 57 9.41 6.38 14.20
CA VAL A 57 10.61 6.03 13.45
C VAL A 57 10.74 6.96 12.27
N ASP A 58 11.80 7.74 12.23
CA ASP A 58 12.05 8.67 11.13
C ASP A 58 12.21 7.90 9.83
N GLY A 59 11.50 8.36 8.81
CA GLY A 59 11.58 7.76 7.49
C GLY A 59 10.73 6.51 7.27
N ALA A 60 10.05 5.99 8.31
CA ALA A 60 9.24 4.78 8.16
C ALA A 60 8.15 4.96 7.10
N MET A 61 7.47 6.10 7.13
CA MET A 61 6.42 6.42 6.14
C MET A 61 7.02 6.55 4.75
N THR A 62 8.12 7.27 4.62
CA THR A 62 8.78 7.47 3.33
C THR A 62 9.29 6.15 2.75
N ASN A 63 9.90 5.32 3.58
CA ASN A 63 10.40 4.02 3.16
C ASN A 63 9.27 3.12 2.65
N LEU A 64 8.15 3.10 3.37
CA LEU A 64 6.99 2.32 2.96
C LEU A 64 6.41 2.85 1.65
N GLU A 65 6.26 4.16 1.54
CA GLU A 65 5.74 4.78 0.32
C GLU A 65 6.62 4.45 -0.89
N GLU A 66 7.93 4.58 -0.74
CA GLU A 66 8.86 4.24 -1.82
C GLU A 66 8.80 2.76 -2.17
N ALA A 67 8.69 1.89 -1.19
CA ALA A 67 8.60 0.45 -1.42
C ALA A 67 7.35 0.10 -2.22
N VAL A 68 6.22 0.71 -1.88
CA VAL A 68 4.96 0.50 -2.61
C VAL A 68 5.10 0.98 -4.06
N LYS A 69 5.70 2.14 -4.26
CA LYS A 69 5.87 2.71 -5.60
C LYS A 69 6.85 1.92 -6.46
N LYS A 70 7.79 1.23 -5.84
CA LYS A 70 8.80 0.43 -6.55
C LYS A 70 8.35 -0.98 -6.91
N VAL A 71 7.19 -1.39 -6.45
CA VAL A 71 6.67 -2.72 -6.79
C VAL A 71 6.51 -2.81 -8.31
N PRO A 72 7.08 -3.83 -8.94
CA PRO A 72 6.93 -3.99 -10.40
C PRO A 72 5.46 -4.09 -10.80
N GLY A 73 5.08 -3.30 -11.79
CA GLY A 73 3.70 -3.26 -12.27
C GLY A 73 2.87 -2.13 -11.70
N VAL A 74 3.35 -1.44 -10.66
CA VAL A 74 2.64 -0.30 -10.09
C VAL A 74 2.85 0.93 -10.98
N ASN A 75 1.74 1.49 -11.47
CA ASN A 75 1.78 2.72 -12.27
C ASN A 75 1.79 3.95 -11.39
N ASN A 76 1.05 3.92 -10.30
CA ASN A 76 0.97 5.01 -9.35
C ASN A 76 0.51 4.50 -8.00
N ALA A 77 0.88 5.18 -6.94
CA ALA A 77 0.44 4.87 -5.59
C ALA A 77 0.30 6.17 -4.80
N GLU A 78 -0.81 6.29 -4.07
CA GLU A 78 -1.11 7.46 -3.28
C GLU A 78 -1.46 7.06 -1.86
N VAL A 79 -1.06 7.89 -0.89
CA VAL A 79 -1.52 7.72 0.48
C VAL A 79 -2.96 8.20 0.54
N GLU A 80 -3.88 7.30 0.85
CA GLU A 80 -5.29 7.64 0.98
C GLU A 80 -5.62 8.08 2.41
N MET A 81 -5.02 7.41 3.39
CA MET A 81 -5.30 7.70 4.79
C MET A 81 -4.08 7.34 5.64
N ALA A 82 -3.84 8.12 6.65
CA ALA A 82 -2.84 7.81 7.67
C ALA A 82 -3.44 8.20 9.03
N THR A 83 -3.53 7.23 9.94
CA THR A 83 -4.19 7.41 11.23
C THR A 83 -3.30 6.85 12.33
N LEU A 84 -3.15 7.60 13.40
CA LEU A 84 -2.44 7.11 14.58
C LEU A 84 -3.31 6.10 15.32
N ILE A 85 -2.70 5.00 15.74
CA ILE A 85 -3.37 3.94 16.50
C ILE A 85 -2.50 3.53 17.69
N GLY A 86 -3.12 3.14 18.72
CA GLY A 86 -2.47 2.66 19.94
C GLY A 86 -2.04 3.77 20.87
#